data_514c5467aa79b43f564e9f22c46018ba
#
_entry.id   514c5467aa79b43f564e9f22c46018ba
#
_cell.length_a   1.000
_cell.length_b   1.000
_cell.length_c   1.000
_cell.angle_alpha   90.00
_cell.angle_beta   90.00
_cell.angle_gamma   90.00
#
_symmetry.space_group_name_H-M   'P 1'
#
loop_
_entity.id
_entity.type
_entity.pdbx_description
1 polymer ?
#
loop_
_entity_poly.entity_id
_entity_poly.type
_entity_poly.pdbx_seq_one_letter_code
_entity_poly.pdbx_strand_id
1 'polypeptide(L)'
;MKASGKLAALSLTALLVATACGDGGTTQAAQGPQPLRMSIWTSNEAHLKLFNEIAAEYRKSHPQVGAITFDPIPFENYTTTLTTQIAGGNAPDLAWILENSAPDFVGSGALVPLKSKIENVGELVPAATRLWERDGELYAYPFSTSPFGVFVNTDLVKAAGQKSPRELMKAGQWDWEHANEINKAVAAKGKNGLTILNFDYKAWDNLATVWQGWGAKAWSDDGATCQFNAPEMVEAMTFVHKAIFTDKSMPGPGTAVDFFSGDTAMAVAQISRAAMLKDATFKWDLVPLPAGPKGEYAVIGQAGIGVLKKPPRAQQATDFLAYFANAANSAKLAAYFPPARGSLLTADTMAKTSPMLNGDQLQKVVIDGIEKGVVKPSHTGQAELAQTARAALDPLWKPDADVKAVLDGVCAKIQPLLGG
;
A
#
# COMPACT_ATOMS: atom_id res chain seq x y z
N MET A 1 67.17 -2.26 41.93
CA MET A 1 67.50 -0.94 42.50
C MET A 1 66.13 -0.26 42.67
N LYS A 2 65.58 -0.19 43.88
CA LYS A 2 65.55 0.91 44.86
C LYS A 2 65.12 2.20 44.14
N ALA A 3 64.09 2.98 44.52
CA ALA A 3 63.48 3.23 45.83
C ALA A 3 62.11 3.92 45.60
N SER A 4 61.16 3.68 46.46
CA SER A 4 60.65 4.57 47.55
C SER A 4 60.04 5.87 47.02
N GLY A 5 58.82 6.23 47.24
CA GLY A 5 57.90 6.26 48.35
C GLY A 5 57.39 7.66 48.53
N LYS A 6 56.11 7.85 48.82
CA LYS A 6 55.59 8.72 49.88
C LYS A 6 54.04 8.78 49.83
N LEU A 7 53.44 8.25 50.88
CA LEU A 7 52.08 8.55 51.31
C LEU A 7 51.93 10.05 51.65
N ALA A 8 50.80 10.63 51.31
CA ALA A 8 50.27 11.81 52.00
C ALA A 8 48.76 11.61 52.22
N ALA A 9 48.41 11.39 53.44
CA ALA A 9 47.03 11.44 53.97
C ALA A 9 46.65 12.90 54.19
N LEU A 10 45.45 13.32 53.81
CA LEU A 10 44.80 14.52 54.34
C LEU A 10 43.29 14.33 54.41
N SER A 11 42.82 14.15 55.61
CA SER A 11 41.78 14.87 56.38
C SER A 11 40.39 14.97 55.79
N LEU A 12 39.50 14.17 56.37
CA LEU A 12 38.07 14.26 56.40
C LEU A 12 37.63 15.60 57.02
N THR A 13 36.82 16.37 56.30
CA THR A 13 36.00 17.46 56.91
C THR A 13 34.53 17.19 56.62
N ALA A 14 33.82 16.70 57.58
CA ALA A 14 32.37 16.56 57.59
C ALA A 14 31.70 17.95 57.73
N LEU A 15 30.88 18.36 56.73
CA LEU A 15 29.93 19.42 56.87
C LEU A 15 28.51 18.84 56.94
N LEU A 16 27.94 18.88 58.13
CA LEU A 16 26.50 18.73 58.39
C LEU A 16 25.80 19.95 57.79
N VAL A 17 24.93 19.77 56.83
CA VAL A 17 23.96 20.77 56.40
C VAL A 17 22.57 20.24 56.75
N ALA A 18 21.86 21.06 57.47
CA ALA A 18 20.55 20.88 58.05
C ALA A 18 19.47 20.56 57.02
N THR A 19 18.63 19.59 57.38
CA THR A 19 17.34 19.31 56.77
C THR A 19 16.39 20.50 56.95
N ALA A 20 16.11 21.20 55.81
CA ALA A 20 14.91 22.01 55.70
C ALA A 20 13.87 21.21 54.92
N CYS A 21 12.81 20.79 55.60
CA CYS A 21 11.59 20.34 54.95
C CYS A 21 10.99 21.50 54.15
N GLY A 22 11.16 21.48 52.85
CA GLY A 22 10.46 22.32 51.91
C GLY A 22 9.58 21.46 51.05
N ASP A 23 8.30 21.79 51.05
CA ASP A 23 7.21 21.25 50.28
C ASP A 23 7.65 21.12 48.82
N GLY A 24 7.91 19.85 48.37
CA GLY A 24 8.40 19.57 47.05
C GLY A 24 7.25 19.53 46.02
N GLY A 25 6.75 20.69 45.66
CA GLY A 25 6.05 20.81 44.39
C GLY A 25 7.03 20.45 43.26
N THR A 26 6.86 19.29 42.63
CA THR A 26 7.54 18.95 41.39
C THR A 26 7.13 19.94 40.33
N THR A 27 7.85 21.05 40.21
CA THR A 27 7.82 21.87 39.01
C THR A 27 8.30 21.00 37.87
N GLN A 28 7.33 20.42 37.15
CA GLN A 28 7.56 19.82 35.85
C GLN A 28 8.13 20.94 34.97
N ALA A 29 9.45 20.94 34.76
CA ALA A 29 10.09 21.92 33.88
C ALA A 29 9.28 21.92 32.57
N ALA A 30 8.76 23.07 32.19
CA ALA A 30 8.01 23.24 30.96
C ALA A 30 8.93 22.79 29.81
N GLN A 31 8.71 21.61 29.33
CA GLN A 31 9.45 21.12 28.17
C GLN A 31 9.04 22.03 27.00
N GLY A 32 10.03 22.65 26.36
CA GLY A 32 9.82 23.44 25.15
C GLY A 32 9.08 22.64 24.08
N PRO A 33 8.66 23.29 22.98
CA PRO A 33 7.94 22.62 21.90
C PRO A 33 8.64 21.36 21.44
N GLN A 34 7.96 20.21 21.53
CA GLN A 34 8.53 18.91 21.16
C GLN A 34 8.36 18.69 19.65
N PRO A 35 9.43 18.28 18.93
CA PRO A 35 9.33 17.96 17.51
C PRO A 35 8.59 16.64 17.29
N LEU A 36 7.89 16.54 16.15
CA LEU A 36 7.28 15.31 15.65
C LEU A 36 7.97 14.85 14.38
N ARG A 37 8.08 13.54 14.20
CA ARG A 37 8.66 12.89 13.02
C ARG A 37 7.65 11.95 12.38
N MET A 38 7.47 12.08 11.07
CA MET A 38 6.66 11.15 10.27
C MET A 38 7.57 10.46 9.23
N SER A 39 7.68 9.14 9.31
CA SER A 39 8.35 8.36 8.27
C SER A 39 7.43 8.14 7.09
N ILE A 40 7.96 8.37 5.88
CA ILE A 40 7.26 8.26 4.60
C ILE A 40 8.18 7.59 3.57
N TRP A 41 7.63 7.07 2.46
CA TRP A 41 8.46 6.49 1.38
C TRP A 41 8.58 7.38 0.14
N THR A 42 8.03 8.57 0.16
CA THR A 42 8.13 9.51 -0.96
C THR A 42 9.18 10.58 -0.70
N SER A 43 9.99 10.83 -1.72
CA SER A 43 10.89 11.98 -1.79
C SER A 43 10.44 13.02 -2.83
N ASN A 44 9.22 12.87 -3.37
CA ASN A 44 8.67 13.79 -4.35
C ASN A 44 8.50 15.18 -3.75
N GLU A 45 9.11 16.20 -4.37
CA GLU A 45 9.12 17.56 -3.87
C GLU A 45 7.71 18.18 -3.74
N ALA A 46 6.80 17.88 -4.66
CA ALA A 46 5.42 18.38 -4.59
C ALA A 46 4.65 17.78 -3.41
N HIS A 47 4.87 16.49 -3.11
CA HIS A 47 4.31 15.85 -1.91
C HIS A 47 4.84 16.50 -0.64
N LEU A 48 6.18 16.61 -0.54
CA LEU A 48 6.84 17.21 0.63
C LEU A 48 6.42 18.66 0.85
N LYS A 49 6.28 19.43 -0.22
CA LYS A 49 5.77 20.81 -0.15
C LYS A 49 4.38 20.84 0.47
N LEU A 50 3.44 20.04 -0.02
CA LEU A 50 2.08 19.98 0.52
C LEU A 50 2.07 19.57 2.00
N PHE A 51 2.86 18.55 2.38
CA PHE A 51 2.93 18.08 3.77
C PHE A 51 3.50 19.16 4.69
N ASN A 52 4.55 19.86 4.26
CA ASN A 52 5.13 20.97 5.01
C ASN A 52 4.17 22.17 5.14
N GLU A 53 3.37 22.47 4.12
CA GLU A 53 2.31 23.49 4.19
C GLU A 53 1.25 23.14 5.22
N ILE A 54 0.76 21.89 5.23
CA ILE A 54 -0.21 21.40 6.23
C ILE A 54 0.39 21.46 7.65
N ALA A 55 1.64 21.02 7.81
CA ALA A 55 2.34 21.04 9.09
C ALA A 55 2.57 22.47 9.59
N ALA A 56 2.95 23.39 8.71
CA ALA A 56 3.15 24.80 9.06
C ALA A 56 1.84 25.46 9.50
N GLU A 57 0.72 25.17 8.83
CA GLU A 57 -0.59 25.68 9.19
C GLU A 57 -1.06 25.14 10.55
N TYR A 58 -0.89 23.83 10.81
CA TYR A 58 -1.18 23.22 12.10
C TYR A 58 -0.45 23.93 13.26
N ARG A 59 0.85 24.17 13.07
CA ARG A 59 1.68 24.78 14.13
C ARG A 59 1.30 26.21 14.48
N LYS A 60 0.64 26.98 13.60
CA LYS A 60 0.15 28.33 13.92
C LYS A 60 -0.84 28.33 15.09
N SER A 61 -1.69 27.31 15.15
CA SER A 61 -2.69 27.14 16.23
C SER A 61 -2.21 26.23 17.36
N HIS A 62 -1.05 25.56 17.20
CA HIS A 62 -0.49 24.62 18.17
C HIS A 62 0.98 24.94 18.50
N PRO A 63 1.27 26.10 19.15
CA PRO A 63 2.64 26.56 19.40
C PRO A 63 3.44 25.63 20.32
N GLN A 64 2.79 24.74 21.07
CA GLN A 64 3.41 23.72 21.91
C GLN A 64 4.02 22.57 21.09
N VAL A 65 3.70 22.46 19.79
CA VAL A 65 4.31 21.49 18.88
C VAL A 65 5.50 22.11 18.18
N GLY A 66 6.66 21.46 18.28
CA GLY A 66 7.91 21.87 17.64
C GLY A 66 7.89 21.67 16.11
N ALA A 67 9.05 21.46 15.54
CA ALA A 67 9.15 21.10 14.12
C ALA A 67 8.42 19.78 13.83
N ILE A 68 7.72 19.71 12.71
CA ILE A 68 7.16 18.46 12.19
C ILE A 68 7.98 18.12 10.94
N THR A 69 8.67 17.00 10.97
CA THR A 69 9.55 16.55 9.87
C THR A 69 8.97 15.32 9.19
N PHE A 70 9.16 15.26 7.87
CA PHE A 70 8.81 14.13 7.04
C PHE A 70 10.10 13.47 6.58
N ASP A 71 10.36 12.24 7.06
CA ASP A 71 11.61 11.52 6.86
C ASP A 71 11.43 10.49 5.72
N PRO A 72 11.92 10.76 4.49
CA PRO A 72 11.86 9.83 3.39
C PRO A 72 12.76 8.60 3.62
N ILE A 73 12.20 7.41 3.46
CA ILE A 73 12.91 6.14 3.46
C ILE A 73 12.63 5.50 2.09
N PRO A 74 13.65 4.97 1.36
CA PRO A 74 13.45 4.30 0.09
C PRO A 74 12.41 3.18 0.18
N PHE A 75 11.50 3.11 -0.81
CA PHE A 75 10.35 2.21 -0.80
C PHE A 75 10.74 0.75 -0.60
N GLU A 76 11.80 0.29 -1.27
CA GLU A 76 12.27 -1.09 -1.21
C GLU A 76 12.70 -1.54 0.20
N ASN A 77 13.15 -0.60 1.03
CA ASN A 77 13.64 -0.87 2.38
C ASN A 77 12.72 -0.31 3.46
N TYR A 78 11.57 0.25 3.07
CA TYR A 78 10.74 1.05 3.97
C TYR A 78 10.31 0.27 5.22
N THR A 79 9.61 -0.83 5.04
CA THR A 79 9.07 -1.63 6.16
C THR A 79 10.18 -2.17 7.06
N THR A 80 11.26 -2.69 6.49
CA THR A 80 12.41 -3.22 7.25
C THR A 80 13.07 -2.13 8.08
N THR A 81 13.29 -0.95 7.49
CA THR A 81 13.89 0.19 8.20
C THR A 81 12.98 0.69 9.32
N LEU A 82 11.67 0.83 9.05
CA LEU A 82 10.70 1.25 10.08
C LEU A 82 10.66 0.27 11.24
N THR A 83 10.57 -1.03 10.96
CA THR A 83 10.57 -2.07 11.99
C THR A 83 11.86 -2.04 12.84
N THR A 84 13.02 -1.86 12.18
CA THR A 84 14.31 -1.73 12.87
C THR A 84 14.35 -0.48 13.77
N GLN A 85 13.84 0.64 13.30
CA GLN A 85 13.77 1.87 14.11
C GLN A 85 12.88 1.68 15.33
N ILE A 86 11.74 0.99 15.18
CA ILE A 86 10.83 0.69 16.30
C ILE A 86 11.53 -0.22 17.32
N ALA A 87 12.12 -1.31 16.87
CA ALA A 87 12.84 -2.25 17.73
C ALA A 87 14.03 -1.62 18.45
N GLY A 88 14.73 -0.71 17.77
CA GLY A 88 15.89 0.02 18.30
C GLY A 88 15.55 1.24 19.18
N GLY A 89 14.27 1.48 19.49
CA GLY A 89 13.84 2.61 20.33
C GLY A 89 13.92 3.99 19.65
N ASN A 90 14.21 4.04 18.35
CA ASN A 90 14.26 5.27 17.54
C ASN A 90 13.05 5.41 16.60
N ALA A 91 11.89 4.90 17.05
CA ALA A 91 10.66 4.99 16.29
C ALA A 91 10.30 6.43 15.92
N PRO A 92 9.73 6.71 14.74
CA PRO A 92 9.06 7.98 14.45
C PRO A 92 7.83 8.14 15.35
N ASP A 93 7.18 9.29 15.33
CA ASP A 93 5.92 9.51 16.04
C ASP A 93 4.74 9.05 15.18
N LEU A 94 4.85 9.26 13.87
CA LEU A 94 3.90 8.76 12.86
C LEU A 94 4.66 8.00 11.76
N ALA A 95 4.00 7.04 11.15
CA ALA A 95 4.57 6.32 10.02
C ALA A 95 3.51 5.98 8.98
N TRP A 96 3.89 6.02 7.72
CA TRP A 96 3.16 5.36 6.67
C TRP A 96 3.30 3.84 6.84
N ILE A 97 2.23 3.12 6.59
CA ILE A 97 2.20 1.67 6.70
C ILE A 97 1.70 1.12 5.38
N LEU A 98 2.45 0.19 4.79
CA LEU A 98 2.06 -0.51 3.58
C LEU A 98 0.98 -1.56 3.88
N GLU A 99 0.09 -1.78 2.93
CA GLU A 99 -1.01 -2.73 3.05
C GLU A 99 -0.57 -4.15 3.44
N ASN A 100 0.53 -4.63 2.87
CA ASN A 100 1.05 -5.96 3.15
C ASN A 100 1.60 -6.12 4.58
N SER A 101 1.97 -5.01 5.24
CA SER A 101 2.47 -4.99 6.62
C SER A 101 1.38 -4.60 7.63
N ALA A 102 0.18 -4.25 7.17
CA ALA A 102 -0.89 -3.75 8.03
C ALA A 102 -1.27 -4.74 9.15
N PRO A 103 -1.46 -6.06 8.89
CA PRO A 103 -1.80 -7.01 9.96
C PRO A 103 -0.75 -7.05 11.08
N ASP A 104 0.54 -7.01 10.73
CA ASP A 104 1.63 -6.99 11.71
C ASP A 104 1.58 -5.73 12.57
N PHE A 105 1.45 -4.56 11.96
CA PHE A 105 1.41 -3.28 12.69
C PHE A 105 0.14 -3.13 13.53
N VAL A 106 -1.03 -3.44 12.97
CA VAL A 106 -2.32 -3.36 13.65
C VAL A 106 -2.38 -4.38 14.81
N GLY A 107 -1.80 -5.57 14.61
CA GLY A 107 -1.71 -6.63 15.60
C GLY A 107 -0.68 -6.41 16.70
N SER A 108 0.37 -5.63 16.45
CA SER A 108 1.54 -5.48 17.35
C SER A 108 1.25 -4.80 18.70
N GLY A 109 0.14 -4.07 18.80
CA GLY A 109 -0.12 -3.20 19.95
C GLY A 109 0.72 -1.93 19.99
N ALA A 110 1.58 -1.69 19.00
CA ALA A 110 2.45 -0.50 18.92
C ALA A 110 1.74 0.76 18.44
N LEU A 111 0.55 0.63 17.84
CA LEU A 111 -0.22 1.76 17.31
C LEU A 111 -1.27 2.27 18.29
N VAL A 112 -1.51 3.57 18.24
CA VAL A 112 -2.58 4.24 18.99
C VAL A 112 -3.92 3.99 18.29
N PRO A 113 -5.03 3.68 19.01
CA PRO A 113 -6.36 3.64 18.43
C PRO A 113 -6.81 5.04 18.03
N LEU A 114 -7.35 5.17 16.81
CA LEU A 114 -7.64 6.45 16.16
C LEU A 114 -9.13 6.73 15.97
N LYS A 115 -10.02 5.74 16.14
CA LYS A 115 -11.45 5.85 15.78
C LYS A 115 -12.13 7.07 16.40
N SER A 116 -11.88 7.33 17.68
CA SER A 116 -12.44 8.48 18.40
C SER A 116 -11.72 9.82 18.13
N LYS A 117 -10.65 9.79 17.34
CA LYS A 117 -9.80 10.95 17.06
C LYS A 117 -9.98 11.49 15.63
N ILE A 118 -10.40 10.65 14.72
CA ILE A 118 -10.65 11.05 13.33
C ILE A 118 -12.05 11.64 13.23
N GLU A 119 -12.10 12.89 12.78
CA GLU A 119 -13.38 13.58 12.53
C GLU A 119 -14.20 12.83 11.47
N ASN A 120 -15.49 12.64 11.74
CA ASN A 120 -16.42 11.96 10.83
C ASN A 120 -15.89 10.62 10.30
N VAL A 121 -15.34 9.79 11.18
CA VAL A 121 -14.78 8.48 10.82
C VAL A 121 -15.78 7.60 10.05
N GLY A 122 -17.09 7.78 10.26
CA GLY A 122 -18.16 7.10 9.53
C GLY A 122 -18.27 7.48 8.05
N GLU A 123 -17.60 8.54 7.59
CA GLU A 123 -17.50 8.89 6.17
C GLU A 123 -16.40 8.11 5.43
N LEU A 124 -15.56 7.38 6.15
CA LEU A 124 -14.54 6.55 5.52
C LEU A 124 -15.21 5.34 4.87
N VAL A 125 -14.87 5.07 3.61
CA VAL A 125 -15.39 3.92 2.87
C VAL A 125 -14.97 2.61 3.55
N PRO A 126 -15.90 1.69 3.85
CA PRO A 126 -15.59 0.44 4.55
C PRO A 126 -14.50 -0.41 3.87
N ALA A 127 -14.44 -0.40 2.54
CA ALA A 127 -13.38 -1.09 1.81
C ALA A 127 -11.98 -0.49 2.10
N ALA A 128 -11.92 0.80 2.43
CA ALA A 128 -10.66 1.47 2.76
C ALA A 128 -10.24 1.27 4.22
N THR A 129 -11.18 1.05 5.16
CA THR A 129 -10.85 0.95 6.60
C THR A 129 -10.56 -0.47 7.05
N ARG A 130 -11.17 -1.48 6.42
CA ARG A 130 -11.14 -2.89 6.86
C ARG A 130 -9.76 -3.42 7.23
N LEU A 131 -8.74 -3.07 6.46
CA LEU A 131 -7.36 -3.52 6.68
C LEU A 131 -6.73 -2.94 7.95
N TRP A 132 -7.22 -1.77 8.38
CA TRP A 132 -6.66 -0.98 9.48
C TRP A 132 -7.46 -1.12 10.77
N GLU A 133 -8.53 -1.92 10.75
CA GLU A 133 -9.42 -2.12 11.88
C GLU A 133 -9.11 -3.45 12.59
N ARG A 134 -9.19 -3.40 13.93
CA ARG A 134 -9.15 -4.57 14.79
C ARG A 134 -9.99 -4.31 16.04
N ASP A 135 -10.78 -5.28 16.46
CA ASP A 135 -11.60 -5.22 17.68
C ASP A 135 -12.50 -3.97 17.75
N GLY A 136 -13.00 -3.52 16.59
CA GLY A 136 -13.86 -2.33 16.47
C GLY A 136 -13.12 -0.99 16.53
N GLU A 137 -11.79 -0.97 16.61
CA GLU A 137 -10.94 0.22 16.59
C GLU A 137 -10.18 0.37 15.27
N LEU A 138 -9.90 1.62 14.87
CA LEU A 138 -9.08 1.99 13.72
C LEU A 138 -7.65 2.30 14.19
N TYR A 139 -6.63 1.66 13.63
CA TYR A 139 -5.22 1.84 14.04
C TYR A 139 -4.37 2.60 13.04
N ALA A 140 -4.83 2.76 11.80
CA ALA A 140 -4.19 3.67 10.85
C ALA A 140 -5.25 4.37 10.01
N TYR A 141 -5.00 5.63 9.66
CA TYR A 141 -5.86 6.39 8.74
C TYR A 141 -5.52 6.01 7.31
N PRO A 142 -6.48 5.51 6.51
CA PRO A 142 -6.26 5.14 5.11
C PRO A 142 -6.13 6.41 4.25
N PHE A 143 -4.91 6.93 4.10
CA PHE A 143 -4.68 8.19 3.37
C PHE A 143 -4.56 8.00 1.87
N SER A 144 -4.27 6.79 1.42
CA SER A 144 -4.14 6.43 0.01
C SER A 144 -4.89 5.14 -0.28
N THR A 145 -5.91 5.22 -1.11
CA THR A 145 -6.70 4.07 -1.57
C THR A 145 -6.71 4.09 -3.08
N SER A 146 -5.77 3.37 -3.70
CA SER A 146 -5.51 3.43 -5.14
C SER A 146 -6.02 2.17 -5.82
N PRO A 147 -7.15 2.19 -6.53
CA PRO A 147 -7.65 1.04 -7.26
C PRO A 147 -6.72 0.67 -8.42
N PHE A 148 -6.74 -0.61 -8.76
CA PHE A 148 -6.13 -1.11 -9.97
C PHE A 148 -7.13 -0.98 -11.13
N GLY A 149 -6.58 -0.63 -12.30
CA GLY A 149 -7.28 -0.66 -13.57
C GLY A 149 -6.39 -1.21 -14.66
N VAL A 150 -6.93 -1.28 -15.86
CA VAL A 150 -6.15 -1.65 -17.06
C VAL A 150 -5.89 -0.40 -17.86
N PHE A 151 -4.63 0.00 -17.93
CA PHE A 151 -4.16 0.99 -18.90
C PHE A 151 -4.04 0.32 -20.25
N VAL A 152 -4.55 0.95 -21.30
CA VAL A 152 -4.69 0.38 -22.64
C VAL A 152 -4.00 1.29 -23.64
N ASN A 153 -3.07 0.76 -24.42
CA ASN A 153 -2.56 1.43 -25.62
C ASN A 153 -3.55 1.19 -26.77
N THR A 154 -4.42 2.16 -26.99
CA THR A 154 -5.51 2.05 -27.97
C THR A 154 -5.00 1.98 -29.41
N ASP A 155 -3.82 2.53 -29.69
CA ASP A 155 -3.22 2.48 -31.03
C ASP A 155 -2.76 1.06 -31.36
N LEU A 156 -2.15 0.33 -30.41
CA LEU A 156 -1.75 -1.06 -30.61
C LEU A 156 -2.96 -2.00 -30.76
N VAL A 157 -4.00 -1.82 -29.93
CA VAL A 157 -5.25 -2.58 -30.03
C VAL A 157 -5.88 -2.41 -31.41
N LYS A 158 -5.99 -1.15 -31.88
CA LYS A 158 -6.51 -0.83 -33.20
C LYS A 158 -5.65 -1.39 -34.32
N ALA A 159 -4.33 -1.28 -34.22
CA ALA A 159 -3.39 -1.83 -35.21
C ALA A 159 -3.46 -3.36 -35.31
N ALA A 160 -3.85 -4.04 -34.21
CA ALA A 160 -4.10 -5.47 -34.19
C ALA A 160 -5.48 -5.87 -34.75
N GLY A 161 -6.31 -4.90 -35.17
CA GLY A 161 -7.65 -5.13 -35.69
C GLY A 161 -8.68 -5.58 -34.65
N GLN A 162 -8.43 -5.29 -33.38
CA GLN A 162 -9.28 -5.70 -32.26
C GLN A 162 -10.27 -4.59 -31.87
N LYS A 163 -11.42 -4.99 -31.30
CA LYS A 163 -12.31 -4.08 -30.61
C LYS A 163 -11.60 -3.51 -29.38
N SER A 164 -11.84 -2.22 -29.10
CA SER A 164 -11.33 -1.61 -27.88
C SER A 164 -12.03 -2.18 -26.64
N PRO A 165 -11.40 -2.18 -25.46
CA PRO A 165 -12.04 -2.51 -24.21
C PRO A 165 -13.35 -1.74 -23.97
N ARG A 166 -13.44 -0.47 -24.38
CA ARG A 166 -14.68 0.33 -24.31
C ARG A 166 -15.81 -0.22 -25.15
N GLU A 167 -15.51 -0.72 -26.34
CA GLU A 167 -16.53 -1.37 -27.19
C GLU A 167 -16.98 -2.69 -26.57
N LEU A 168 -16.05 -3.47 -25.98
CA LEU A 168 -16.39 -4.70 -25.25
C LEU A 168 -17.21 -4.42 -24.00
N MET A 169 -16.87 -3.38 -23.22
CA MET A 169 -17.67 -2.97 -22.06
C MET A 169 -19.11 -2.63 -22.46
N LYS A 170 -19.30 -1.87 -23.54
CA LYS A 170 -20.65 -1.53 -24.04
C LYS A 170 -21.43 -2.76 -24.50
N ALA A 171 -20.74 -3.81 -24.95
CA ALA A 171 -21.34 -5.08 -25.36
C ALA A 171 -21.51 -6.07 -24.19
N GLY A 172 -21.09 -5.74 -22.96
CA GLY A 172 -21.08 -6.67 -21.82
C GLY A 172 -20.08 -7.81 -21.98
N GLN A 173 -19.01 -7.59 -22.76
CA GLN A 173 -17.99 -8.58 -23.13
C GLN A 173 -16.59 -8.23 -22.62
N TRP A 174 -16.46 -7.30 -21.65
CA TRP A 174 -15.17 -6.97 -21.10
C TRP A 174 -14.81 -7.95 -19.96
N ASP A 175 -14.18 -9.06 -20.34
CA ASP A 175 -13.74 -10.13 -19.46
C ASP A 175 -12.29 -10.57 -19.78
N TRP A 176 -11.74 -11.44 -18.96
CA TRP A 176 -10.36 -11.93 -19.11
C TRP A 176 -10.11 -12.70 -20.40
N GLU A 177 -11.14 -13.38 -20.95
CA GLU A 177 -10.99 -14.12 -22.20
C GLU A 177 -10.84 -13.16 -23.38
N HIS A 178 -11.72 -12.16 -23.50
CA HIS A 178 -11.63 -11.15 -24.56
C HIS A 178 -10.38 -10.27 -24.40
N ALA A 179 -9.98 -9.93 -23.15
CA ALA A 179 -8.72 -9.23 -22.90
C ALA A 179 -7.53 -10.06 -23.39
N ASN A 180 -7.52 -11.38 -23.13
CA ASN A 180 -6.48 -12.28 -23.59
C ASN A 180 -6.41 -12.37 -25.13
N GLU A 181 -7.57 -12.43 -25.83
CA GLU A 181 -7.62 -12.43 -27.30
C GLU A 181 -7.02 -11.15 -27.90
N ILE A 182 -7.32 -9.98 -27.33
CA ILE A 182 -6.69 -8.72 -27.75
C ILE A 182 -5.16 -8.81 -27.58
N ASN A 183 -4.71 -9.26 -26.43
CA ASN A 183 -3.28 -9.32 -26.13
C ASN A 183 -2.53 -10.33 -27.00
N LYS A 184 -3.15 -11.48 -27.32
CA LYS A 184 -2.64 -12.44 -28.31
C LYS A 184 -2.49 -11.79 -29.70
N ALA A 185 -3.52 -11.07 -30.15
CA ALA A 185 -3.48 -10.42 -31.45
C ALA A 185 -2.38 -9.35 -31.53
N VAL A 186 -2.15 -8.60 -30.47
CA VAL A 186 -1.05 -7.63 -30.39
C VAL A 186 0.31 -8.34 -30.35
N ALA A 187 0.43 -9.41 -29.56
CA ALA A 187 1.66 -10.21 -29.50
C ALA A 187 2.02 -10.82 -30.85
N ALA A 188 1.05 -11.28 -31.62
CA ALA A 188 1.24 -11.77 -32.98
C ALA A 188 1.78 -10.70 -33.98
N LYS A 189 1.69 -9.42 -33.62
CA LYS A 189 2.30 -8.31 -34.36
C LYS A 189 3.70 -7.92 -33.87
N GLY A 190 4.28 -8.72 -32.98
CA GLY A 190 5.62 -8.48 -32.42
C GLY A 190 5.70 -7.39 -31.36
N LYS A 191 4.57 -7.06 -30.72
CA LYS A 191 4.48 -6.18 -29.55
C LYS A 191 4.16 -6.97 -28.29
N ASN A 192 4.25 -6.35 -27.10
CA ASN A 192 3.88 -7.02 -25.86
C ASN A 192 2.36 -6.96 -25.65
N GLY A 193 1.78 -8.02 -25.13
CA GLY A 193 0.38 -8.06 -24.74
C GLY A 193 0.11 -7.41 -23.39
N LEU A 194 -0.39 -8.17 -22.41
CA LEU A 194 -0.69 -7.69 -21.06
C LEU A 194 0.53 -7.81 -20.15
N THR A 195 0.81 -6.76 -19.37
CA THR A 195 1.69 -6.84 -18.21
C THR A 195 0.94 -6.52 -16.92
N ILE A 196 1.37 -7.10 -15.80
CA ILE A 196 0.94 -6.70 -14.44
C ILE A 196 2.09 -5.95 -13.83
N LEU A 197 1.90 -4.65 -13.59
CA LEU A 197 2.97 -3.78 -13.12
C LEU A 197 3.44 -4.22 -11.72
N ASN A 198 4.75 -4.19 -11.52
CA ASN A 198 5.43 -4.62 -10.29
C ASN A 198 5.26 -6.12 -9.94
N PHE A 199 4.71 -6.94 -10.81
CA PHE A 199 4.65 -8.38 -10.58
C PHE A 199 6.04 -9.03 -10.69
N ASP A 200 6.72 -8.85 -11.81
CA ASP A 200 8.07 -9.36 -12.13
C ASP A 200 8.35 -10.77 -11.54
N TYR A 201 7.32 -11.64 -11.53
CA TYR A 201 7.37 -13.02 -10.99
C TYR A 201 7.84 -13.10 -9.51
N LYS A 202 7.86 -11.99 -8.80
CA LYS A 202 8.33 -11.89 -7.41
C LYS A 202 7.22 -11.44 -6.45
N ALA A 203 6.48 -10.41 -6.82
CA ALA A 203 5.37 -9.90 -6.04
C ALA A 203 4.07 -10.62 -6.45
N TRP A 204 3.95 -11.88 -6.04
CA TRP A 204 2.83 -12.76 -6.39
C TRP A 204 1.47 -12.20 -5.94
N ASP A 205 1.44 -11.39 -4.88
CA ASP A 205 0.24 -10.71 -4.38
C ASP A 205 -0.42 -9.81 -5.43
N ASN A 206 0.33 -9.29 -6.41
CA ASN A 206 -0.23 -8.53 -7.53
C ASN A 206 -1.10 -9.39 -8.47
N LEU A 207 -0.95 -10.72 -8.46
CA LEU A 207 -1.83 -11.63 -9.19
C LEU A 207 -3.27 -11.62 -8.63
N ALA A 208 -3.49 -11.05 -7.44
CA ALA A 208 -4.83 -10.81 -6.92
C ALA A 208 -5.68 -9.98 -7.88
N THR A 209 -5.07 -9.12 -8.69
CA THR A 209 -5.74 -8.38 -9.77
C THR A 209 -6.30 -9.27 -10.86
N VAL A 210 -5.92 -10.54 -10.91
CA VAL A 210 -6.47 -11.55 -11.83
C VAL A 210 -7.35 -12.54 -11.08
N TRP A 211 -6.82 -13.25 -10.07
CA TRP A 211 -7.54 -14.35 -9.44
C TRP A 211 -8.82 -13.96 -8.70
N GLN A 212 -8.95 -12.69 -8.27
CA GLN A 212 -10.20 -12.19 -7.69
C GLN A 212 -11.38 -12.32 -8.67
N GLY A 213 -11.13 -12.25 -9.97
CA GLY A 213 -12.16 -12.50 -10.99
C GLY A 213 -12.74 -13.93 -10.97
N TRP A 214 -12.00 -14.88 -10.43
CA TRP A 214 -12.47 -16.24 -10.14
C TRP A 214 -13.03 -16.40 -8.74
N GLY A 215 -13.01 -15.34 -7.92
CA GLY A 215 -13.39 -15.40 -6.51
C GLY A 215 -12.35 -16.13 -5.64
N ALA A 216 -11.14 -16.32 -6.16
CA ALA A 216 -10.06 -17.02 -5.46
C ALA A 216 -9.45 -16.14 -4.35
N LYS A 217 -8.99 -16.79 -3.30
CA LYS A 217 -8.31 -16.20 -2.15
C LYS A 217 -7.01 -16.94 -1.88
N ALA A 218 -6.03 -16.25 -1.31
CA ALA A 218 -4.77 -16.90 -0.90
C ALA A 218 -4.96 -17.77 0.35
N TRP A 219 -5.87 -17.35 1.25
CA TRP A 219 -6.27 -18.06 2.48
C TRP A 219 -7.72 -17.73 2.84
N SER A 220 -8.28 -18.47 3.79
CA SER A 220 -9.63 -18.25 4.35
C SER A 220 -9.77 -16.86 5.00
N ASP A 221 -11.01 -16.41 5.20
CA ASP A 221 -11.29 -15.06 5.74
C ASP A 221 -10.76 -14.86 7.17
N ASP A 222 -10.62 -15.93 7.94
CA ASP A 222 -10.00 -15.95 9.27
C ASP A 222 -8.47 -16.03 9.22
N GLY A 223 -7.88 -16.16 8.01
CA GLY A 223 -6.44 -16.29 7.81
C GLY A 223 -5.88 -17.69 8.10
N ALA A 224 -6.67 -18.63 8.60
CA ALA A 224 -6.16 -19.88 9.19
C ALA A 224 -5.86 -20.99 8.17
N THR A 225 -6.48 -20.94 6.97
CA THR A 225 -6.42 -22.04 6.01
C THR A 225 -5.93 -21.56 4.66
N CYS A 226 -4.89 -22.20 4.12
CA CYS A 226 -4.41 -21.94 2.76
C CYS A 226 -5.47 -22.29 1.72
N GLN A 227 -5.66 -21.41 0.73
CA GLN A 227 -6.58 -21.62 -0.40
C GLN A 227 -5.90 -21.51 -1.77
N PHE A 228 -4.57 -21.53 -1.84
CA PHE A 228 -3.89 -21.55 -3.13
C PHE A 228 -4.24 -22.78 -3.97
N ASN A 229 -4.63 -23.88 -3.37
CA ASN A 229 -5.03 -25.10 -4.07
C ASN A 229 -6.54 -25.27 -4.21
N ALA A 230 -7.35 -24.27 -3.85
CA ALA A 230 -8.78 -24.26 -4.09
C ALA A 230 -9.07 -24.23 -5.61
N PRO A 231 -10.19 -24.85 -6.07
CA PRO A 231 -10.52 -24.93 -7.49
C PRO A 231 -10.45 -23.58 -8.22
N GLU A 232 -11.00 -22.53 -7.63
CA GLU A 232 -11.03 -21.17 -8.20
C GLU A 232 -9.61 -20.62 -8.42
N MET A 233 -8.69 -20.87 -7.49
CA MET A 233 -7.31 -20.46 -7.63
C MET A 233 -6.59 -21.26 -8.71
N VAL A 234 -6.83 -22.57 -8.75
CA VAL A 234 -6.25 -23.45 -9.79
C VAL A 234 -6.69 -22.99 -11.18
N GLU A 235 -7.98 -22.68 -11.36
CA GLU A 235 -8.51 -22.17 -12.63
C GLU A 235 -7.86 -20.82 -13.01
N ALA A 236 -7.81 -19.88 -12.09
CA ALA A 236 -7.20 -18.56 -12.32
C ALA A 236 -5.72 -18.68 -12.69
N MET A 237 -4.96 -19.49 -11.96
CA MET A 237 -3.53 -19.66 -12.21
C MET A 237 -3.26 -20.48 -13.48
N THR A 238 -4.15 -21.38 -13.85
CA THR A 238 -4.12 -22.08 -15.16
C THR A 238 -4.32 -21.08 -16.30
N PHE A 239 -5.27 -20.13 -16.15
CA PHE A 239 -5.44 -19.05 -17.11
C PHE A 239 -4.15 -18.21 -17.26
N VAL A 240 -3.55 -17.76 -16.15
CA VAL A 240 -2.29 -17.00 -16.18
C VAL A 240 -1.16 -17.78 -16.83
N HIS A 241 -0.99 -19.04 -16.45
CA HIS A 241 0.04 -19.92 -17.01
C HIS A 241 -0.14 -20.09 -18.52
N LYS A 242 -1.37 -20.34 -18.97
CA LYS A 242 -1.71 -20.45 -20.41
C LYS A 242 -1.43 -19.14 -21.15
N ALA A 243 -1.80 -17.99 -20.59
CA ALA A 243 -1.54 -16.67 -21.17
C ALA A 243 -0.04 -16.43 -21.40
N ILE A 244 0.81 -16.89 -20.48
CA ILE A 244 2.27 -16.76 -20.59
C ILE A 244 2.86 -17.76 -21.57
N PHE A 245 2.59 -19.05 -21.42
CA PHE A 245 3.36 -20.09 -22.09
C PHE A 245 2.72 -20.62 -23.37
N THR A 246 1.39 -20.62 -23.48
CA THR A 246 0.66 -21.10 -24.66
C THR A 246 0.27 -19.96 -25.57
N ASP A 247 -0.47 -18.99 -25.05
CA ASP A 247 -1.04 -17.89 -25.83
C ASP A 247 -0.02 -16.78 -26.12
N LYS A 248 1.06 -16.70 -25.34
CA LYS A 248 2.10 -15.65 -25.44
C LYS A 248 1.52 -14.24 -25.34
N SER A 249 0.36 -14.09 -24.72
CA SER A 249 -0.34 -12.81 -24.51
C SER A 249 0.18 -12.01 -23.31
N MET A 250 0.94 -12.69 -22.43
CA MET A 250 1.68 -12.07 -21.33
C MET A 250 3.18 -12.37 -21.48
N PRO A 251 4.06 -11.42 -21.09
CA PRO A 251 5.51 -11.64 -21.12
C PRO A 251 5.92 -12.76 -20.17
N GLY A 252 6.86 -13.60 -20.59
CA GLY A 252 7.42 -14.67 -19.75
C GLY A 252 8.45 -14.16 -18.73
N PRO A 253 8.88 -15.04 -17.80
CA PRO A 253 9.91 -14.70 -16.80
C PRO A 253 11.18 -14.16 -17.46
N GLY A 254 11.76 -13.12 -16.86
CA GLY A 254 12.97 -12.45 -17.35
C GLY A 254 12.77 -11.51 -18.54
N THR A 255 11.54 -11.36 -19.06
CA THR A 255 11.22 -10.39 -20.11
C THR A 255 10.90 -9.03 -19.47
N ALA A 256 11.76 -8.06 -19.67
CA ALA A 256 11.49 -6.67 -19.27
C ALA A 256 10.47 -6.04 -20.22
N VAL A 257 9.38 -5.53 -19.67
CA VAL A 257 8.30 -4.88 -20.42
C VAL A 257 7.93 -3.58 -19.72
N ASP A 258 7.83 -2.52 -20.51
CA ASP A 258 7.40 -1.21 -20.03
C ASP A 258 6.23 -0.70 -20.85
N PHE A 259 5.05 -0.64 -20.26
CA PHE A 259 3.85 -0.08 -20.90
C PHE A 259 4.04 1.39 -21.29
N PHE A 260 4.73 2.14 -20.45
CA PHE A 260 4.88 3.59 -20.63
C PHE A 260 5.80 3.96 -21.81
N SER A 261 6.60 3.01 -22.30
CA SER A 261 7.36 3.16 -23.55
C SER A 261 6.51 3.06 -24.82
N GLY A 262 5.26 2.58 -24.72
CA GLY A 262 4.33 2.44 -25.84
C GLY A 262 4.41 1.10 -26.59
N ASP A 263 5.21 0.15 -26.12
CA ASP A 263 5.40 -1.16 -26.78
C ASP A 263 4.50 -2.28 -26.25
N THR A 264 3.60 -1.98 -25.32
CA THR A 264 2.74 -2.93 -24.65
C THR A 264 1.27 -2.56 -24.83
N ALA A 265 0.41 -3.55 -25.11
CA ALA A 265 -1.02 -3.33 -25.34
C ALA A 265 -1.75 -2.88 -24.07
N MET A 266 -1.51 -3.59 -22.96
CA MET A 266 -2.22 -3.35 -21.70
C MET A 266 -1.30 -3.48 -20.51
N ALA A 267 -1.58 -2.69 -19.47
CA ALA A 267 -0.95 -2.82 -18.16
C ALA A 267 -1.99 -2.79 -17.05
N VAL A 268 -2.03 -3.83 -16.24
CA VAL A 268 -2.73 -3.80 -14.95
C VAL A 268 -1.88 -3.00 -13.97
N ALA A 269 -2.38 -1.88 -13.49
CA ALA A 269 -1.65 -1.01 -12.57
C ALA A 269 -2.58 -0.17 -11.72
N GLN A 270 -2.04 0.36 -10.62
CA GLN A 270 -2.74 1.35 -9.80
C GLN A 270 -2.93 2.67 -10.57
N ILE A 271 -4.06 3.33 -10.36
CA ILE A 271 -4.39 4.61 -11.05
C ILE A 271 -3.36 5.71 -10.82
N SER A 272 -2.60 5.66 -9.73
CA SER A 272 -1.51 6.60 -9.45
C SER A 272 -0.45 6.63 -10.56
N ARG A 273 -0.38 5.58 -11.39
CA ARG A 273 0.53 5.50 -12.55
C ARG A 273 0.07 6.34 -13.75
N ALA A 274 -1.17 6.84 -13.76
CA ALA A 274 -1.65 7.71 -14.83
C ALA A 274 -0.74 8.93 -15.06
N ALA A 275 -0.14 9.48 -14.00
CA ALA A 275 0.80 10.60 -14.12
C ALA A 275 2.02 10.31 -15.01
N MET A 276 2.43 9.05 -15.17
CA MET A 276 3.52 8.64 -16.07
C MET A 276 3.15 8.74 -17.56
N LEU A 277 1.87 8.88 -17.87
CA LEU A 277 1.37 9.01 -19.24
C LEU A 277 1.18 10.46 -19.68
N LYS A 278 1.62 11.44 -18.87
CA LYS A 278 1.49 12.87 -19.20
C LYS A 278 2.11 13.20 -20.56
N ASP A 279 3.26 12.62 -20.87
CA ASP A 279 4.02 12.85 -22.08
C ASP A 279 4.00 11.63 -23.04
N ALA A 280 2.99 10.76 -22.89
CA ALA A 280 2.86 9.58 -23.74
C ALA A 280 2.70 10.00 -25.23
N THR A 281 3.43 9.33 -26.10
CA THR A 281 3.38 9.55 -27.56
C THR A 281 2.33 8.71 -28.27
N PHE A 282 1.57 7.92 -27.53
CA PHE A 282 0.50 7.03 -28.01
C PHE A 282 -0.83 7.36 -27.32
N LYS A 283 -1.93 6.98 -27.96
CA LYS A 283 -3.26 7.13 -27.38
C LYS A 283 -3.51 6.04 -26.37
N TRP A 284 -3.99 6.43 -25.21
CA TRP A 284 -4.26 5.50 -24.12
C TRP A 284 -5.66 5.68 -23.53
N ASP A 285 -6.14 4.64 -22.87
CA ASP A 285 -7.36 4.64 -22.07
C ASP A 285 -7.10 3.94 -20.74
N LEU A 286 -8.01 4.14 -19.79
CA LEU A 286 -8.05 3.44 -18.52
C LEU A 286 -9.44 2.83 -18.35
N VAL A 287 -9.50 1.53 -18.11
CA VAL A 287 -10.74 0.78 -17.91
C VAL A 287 -10.67 -0.07 -16.64
N PRO A 288 -11.82 -0.48 -16.06
CA PRO A 288 -11.83 -1.43 -14.95
C PRO A 288 -11.10 -2.73 -15.28
N LEU A 289 -10.75 -3.51 -14.25
CA LEU A 289 -10.28 -4.88 -14.45
C LEU A 289 -11.31 -5.68 -15.25
N PRO A 290 -10.88 -6.59 -16.14
CA PRO A 290 -11.81 -7.44 -16.86
C PRO A 290 -12.62 -8.32 -15.90
N ALA A 291 -13.91 -8.53 -16.19
CA ALA A 291 -14.72 -9.45 -15.41
C ALA A 291 -14.13 -10.86 -15.48
N GLY A 292 -14.22 -11.58 -14.38
CA GLY A 292 -13.92 -13.01 -14.34
C GLY A 292 -15.20 -13.85 -14.33
N PRO A 293 -15.07 -15.17 -14.20
CA PRO A 293 -16.23 -16.08 -14.11
C PRO A 293 -17.19 -15.75 -12.95
N LYS A 294 -16.72 -15.04 -11.91
CA LYS A 294 -17.55 -14.59 -10.79
C LYS A 294 -18.12 -13.18 -10.97
N GLY A 295 -17.92 -12.57 -12.13
CA GLY A 295 -18.42 -11.25 -12.49
C GLY A 295 -17.37 -10.14 -12.33
N GLU A 296 -17.88 -8.89 -12.26
CA GLU A 296 -17.07 -7.69 -12.06
C GLU A 296 -16.53 -7.62 -10.63
N TYR A 297 -15.32 -7.11 -10.50
CA TYR A 297 -14.63 -6.92 -9.22
C TYR A 297 -13.65 -5.74 -9.32
N ALA A 298 -13.17 -5.29 -8.19
CA ALA A 298 -12.08 -4.32 -8.12
C ALA A 298 -11.06 -4.74 -7.06
N VAL A 299 -9.80 -4.37 -7.29
CA VAL A 299 -8.70 -4.54 -6.34
C VAL A 299 -8.12 -3.18 -6.02
N ILE A 300 -7.90 -2.92 -4.74
CA ILE A 300 -7.32 -1.66 -4.26
C ILE A 300 -5.97 -1.91 -3.61
N GLY A 301 -5.01 -1.03 -3.89
CA GLY A 301 -3.80 -0.91 -3.13
C GLY A 301 -3.95 0.17 -2.08
N GLN A 302 -3.46 -0.06 -0.88
CA GLN A 302 -3.69 0.83 0.25
C GLN A 302 -2.41 1.24 0.97
N ALA A 303 -2.48 2.41 1.60
CA ALA A 303 -1.51 2.86 2.58
C ALA A 303 -2.22 3.60 3.71
N GLY A 304 -1.79 3.31 4.94
CA GLY A 304 -2.30 3.95 6.14
C GLY A 304 -1.26 4.83 6.82
N ILE A 305 -1.70 5.78 7.63
CA ILE A 305 -0.85 6.53 8.57
C ILE A 305 -1.18 6.07 9.97
N GLY A 306 -0.23 5.43 10.65
CA GLY A 306 -0.32 5.03 12.04
C GLY A 306 0.42 6.01 12.97
N VAL A 307 -0.07 6.14 14.20
CA VAL A 307 0.62 6.84 15.29
C VAL A 307 1.24 5.81 16.21
N LEU A 308 2.56 5.90 16.44
CA LEU A 308 3.27 4.98 17.33
C LEU A 308 3.00 5.36 18.80
N LYS A 309 2.80 4.37 19.67
CA LYS A 309 2.67 4.57 21.13
C LYS A 309 4.02 4.99 21.71
N LYS A 310 4.31 6.28 21.67
CA LYS A 310 5.56 6.86 22.14
C LYS A 310 5.30 7.99 23.13
N PRO A 311 5.07 7.68 24.43
CA PRO A 311 4.91 8.73 25.44
C PRO A 311 6.16 9.64 25.53
N PRO A 312 6.02 10.94 25.78
CA PRO A 312 4.75 11.67 25.98
C PRO A 312 4.10 12.19 24.66
N ARG A 313 4.71 11.95 23.48
CA ARG A 313 4.33 12.59 22.21
C ARG A 313 3.14 11.97 21.47
N ALA A 314 2.70 10.77 21.88
CA ALA A 314 1.62 10.07 21.19
C ALA A 314 0.33 10.89 21.05
N GLN A 315 -0.04 11.70 22.07
CA GLN A 315 -1.21 12.57 21.98
C GLN A 315 -1.01 13.68 20.94
N GLN A 316 0.13 14.36 20.95
CA GLN A 316 0.43 15.42 19.98
C GLN A 316 0.50 14.89 18.55
N ALA A 317 1.07 13.69 18.35
CA ALA A 317 1.11 13.03 17.06
C ALA A 317 -0.30 12.64 16.58
N THR A 318 -1.17 12.21 17.50
CA THR A 318 -2.57 11.88 17.19
C THR A 318 -3.36 13.13 16.79
N ASP A 319 -3.18 14.23 17.51
CA ASP A 319 -3.84 15.51 17.20
C ASP A 319 -3.36 16.07 15.86
N PHE A 320 -2.07 15.93 15.55
CA PHE A 320 -1.54 16.28 14.23
C PHE A 320 -2.12 15.39 13.14
N LEU A 321 -2.20 14.07 13.34
CA LEU A 321 -2.81 13.16 12.36
C LEU A 321 -4.29 13.53 12.13
N ALA A 322 -5.05 13.79 13.18
CA ALA A 322 -6.44 14.21 13.06
C ALA A 322 -6.60 15.47 12.20
N TYR A 323 -5.71 16.43 12.37
CA TYR A 323 -5.67 17.64 11.54
C TYR A 323 -5.23 17.33 10.11
N PHE A 324 -4.16 16.55 9.93
CA PHE A 324 -3.62 16.15 8.62
C PHE A 324 -4.66 15.39 7.79
N ALA A 325 -5.50 14.58 8.45
CA ALA A 325 -6.52 13.72 7.87
C ALA A 325 -7.94 14.32 7.88
N ASN A 326 -8.12 15.58 8.28
CA ASN A 326 -9.44 16.24 8.24
C ASN A 326 -9.94 16.38 6.79
N ALA A 327 -11.22 16.67 6.61
CA ALA A 327 -11.83 16.74 5.28
C ALA A 327 -11.13 17.75 4.36
N ALA A 328 -10.75 18.94 4.88
CA ALA A 328 -10.10 19.99 4.09
C ALA A 328 -8.69 19.58 3.61
N ASN A 329 -7.89 18.97 4.48
CA ASN A 329 -6.56 18.50 4.12
C ASN A 329 -6.59 17.21 3.30
N SER A 330 -7.55 16.30 3.56
CA SER A 330 -7.79 15.13 2.70
C SER A 330 -8.15 15.54 1.27
N ALA A 331 -8.90 16.63 1.09
CA ALA A 331 -9.17 17.18 -0.24
C ALA A 331 -7.91 17.69 -0.96
N LYS A 332 -6.95 18.30 -0.22
CA LYS A 332 -5.66 18.70 -0.78
C LYS A 332 -4.79 17.48 -1.13
N LEU A 333 -4.75 16.49 -0.21
CA LEU A 333 -4.00 15.26 -0.38
C LEU A 333 -4.50 14.41 -1.55
N ALA A 334 -5.80 14.51 -1.89
CA ALA A 334 -6.42 13.82 -3.01
C ALA A 334 -5.77 14.15 -4.38
N ALA A 335 -5.03 15.26 -4.48
CA ALA A 335 -4.23 15.57 -5.67
C ALA A 335 -3.15 14.51 -5.97
N TYR A 336 -2.74 13.74 -4.97
CA TYR A 336 -1.67 12.73 -5.10
C TYR A 336 -2.09 11.35 -4.60
N PHE A 337 -3.03 11.30 -3.65
CA PHE A 337 -3.42 10.09 -2.94
C PHE A 337 -4.95 9.97 -2.97
N PRO A 338 -5.51 8.99 -3.69
CA PRO A 338 -6.96 8.81 -3.74
C PRO A 338 -7.53 8.66 -2.33
N PRO A 339 -8.55 9.47 -1.98
CA PRO A 339 -9.02 9.57 -0.60
C PRO A 339 -9.89 8.37 -0.20
N ALA A 340 -9.92 8.08 1.10
CA ALA A 340 -10.86 7.12 1.67
C ALA A 340 -12.20 7.74 2.12
N ARG A 341 -12.33 9.09 2.09
CA ARG A 341 -13.56 9.77 2.49
C ARG A 341 -14.58 9.76 1.37
N GLY A 342 -15.77 9.18 1.62
CA GLY A 342 -16.86 9.10 0.65
C GLY A 342 -17.31 10.49 0.14
N SER A 343 -17.30 11.50 1.00
CA SER A 343 -17.63 12.89 0.62
C SER A 343 -16.68 13.50 -0.44
N LEU A 344 -15.47 12.94 -0.59
CA LEU A 344 -14.49 13.36 -1.60
C LEU A 344 -14.50 12.47 -2.85
N LEU A 345 -15.19 11.33 -2.82
CA LEU A 345 -15.31 10.40 -3.95
C LEU A 345 -16.45 10.83 -4.87
N THR A 346 -16.37 12.03 -5.41
CA THR A 346 -17.29 12.54 -6.41
C THR A 346 -16.56 12.86 -7.70
N ALA A 347 -17.23 12.72 -8.84
CA ALA A 347 -16.64 13.01 -10.15
C ALA A 347 -16.04 14.42 -10.22
N ASP A 348 -16.71 15.42 -9.64
CA ASP A 348 -16.27 16.81 -9.62
C ASP A 348 -14.99 17.01 -8.79
N THR A 349 -14.91 16.37 -7.62
CA THR A 349 -13.72 16.44 -6.76
C THR A 349 -12.54 15.70 -7.42
N MET A 350 -12.80 14.51 -7.90
CA MET A 350 -11.77 13.68 -8.53
C MET A 350 -11.26 14.28 -9.85
N ALA A 351 -12.10 14.95 -10.64
CA ALA A 351 -11.66 15.65 -11.85
C ALA A 351 -10.65 16.79 -11.57
N LYS A 352 -10.80 17.47 -10.43
CA LYS A 352 -9.85 18.52 -10.02
C LYS A 352 -8.49 17.95 -9.59
N THR A 353 -8.51 16.76 -8.99
CA THR A 353 -7.30 16.13 -8.44
C THR A 353 -6.62 15.19 -9.45
N SER A 354 -7.35 14.68 -10.43
CA SER A 354 -6.85 13.75 -11.46
C SER A 354 -7.22 14.25 -12.87
N PRO A 355 -6.71 15.42 -13.31
CA PRO A 355 -7.13 16.07 -14.55
C PRO A 355 -6.79 15.27 -15.82
N MET A 356 -5.96 14.24 -15.72
CA MET A 356 -5.63 13.35 -16.83
C MET A 356 -6.71 12.28 -17.09
N LEU A 357 -7.63 12.09 -16.16
CA LEU A 357 -8.70 11.11 -16.25
C LEU A 357 -10.02 11.81 -16.63
N ASN A 358 -10.76 11.21 -17.55
CA ASN A 358 -12.10 11.70 -17.89
C ASN A 358 -13.15 11.20 -16.90
N GLY A 359 -14.37 11.77 -16.95
CA GLY A 359 -15.43 11.45 -16.00
C GLY A 359 -15.81 9.97 -15.93
N ASP A 360 -15.79 9.24 -17.06
CA ASP A 360 -16.10 7.80 -17.09
C ASP A 360 -15.00 6.96 -16.45
N GLN A 361 -13.72 7.30 -16.69
CA GLN A 361 -12.57 6.68 -16.02
C GLN A 361 -12.61 6.95 -14.52
N LEU A 362 -12.91 8.18 -14.11
CA LEU A 362 -13.05 8.56 -12.70
C LEU A 362 -14.16 7.78 -12.02
N GLN A 363 -15.35 7.69 -12.66
CA GLN A 363 -16.46 6.96 -12.06
C GLN A 363 -16.17 5.47 -11.97
N LYS A 364 -15.87 4.82 -13.11
CA LYS A 364 -15.82 3.35 -13.19
C LYS A 364 -14.57 2.72 -12.60
N VAL A 365 -13.42 3.42 -12.68
CA VAL A 365 -12.15 2.86 -12.18
C VAL A 365 -11.81 3.40 -10.81
N VAL A 366 -12.00 4.71 -10.58
CA VAL A 366 -11.56 5.32 -9.33
C VAL A 366 -12.63 5.19 -8.26
N ILE A 367 -13.82 5.75 -8.48
CA ILE A 367 -14.88 5.81 -7.45
C ILE A 367 -15.42 4.42 -7.17
N ASP A 368 -15.96 3.75 -8.19
CA ASP A 368 -16.50 2.39 -8.06
C ASP A 368 -15.42 1.40 -7.58
N GLY A 369 -14.17 1.60 -8.04
CA GLY A 369 -13.02 0.80 -7.63
C GLY A 369 -12.67 0.93 -6.14
N ILE A 370 -12.77 2.13 -5.58
CA ILE A 370 -12.56 2.37 -4.14
C ILE A 370 -13.73 1.83 -3.33
N GLU A 371 -14.96 2.09 -3.75
CA GLU A 371 -16.17 1.68 -3.01
C GLU A 371 -16.35 0.16 -2.93
N LYS A 372 -16.04 -0.57 -4.00
CA LYS A 372 -16.25 -2.01 -4.15
C LYS A 372 -14.99 -2.85 -4.05
N GLY A 373 -13.83 -2.19 -3.95
CA GLY A 373 -12.54 -2.86 -4.03
C GLY A 373 -12.24 -3.78 -2.85
N VAL A 374 -11.52 -4.86 -3.14
CA VAL A 374 -10.90 -5.72 -2.15
C VAL A 374 -9.41 -5.44 -2.08
N VAL A 375 -8.82 -5.62 -0.91
CA VAL A 375 -7.37 -5.46 -0.73
C VAL A 375 -6.65 -6.70 -1.22
N LYS A 376 -5.39 -6.53 -1.60
CA LYS A 376 -4.49 -7.66 -1.86
C LYS A 376 -4.29 -8.49 -0.59
N PRO A 377 -3.92 -9.78 -0.73
CA PRO A 377 -3.72 -10.64 0.43
C PRO A 377 -2.62 -10.08 1.34
N SER A 378 -2.92 -10.01 2.62
CA SER A 378 -1.99 -9.66 3.68
C SER A 378 -2.28 -10.51 4.92
N HIS A 379 -1.27 -10.80 5.72
CA HIS A 379 -1.36 -11.69 6.88
C HIS A 379 -0.34 -11.29 7.94
N THR A 380 -0.57 -11.67 9.19
CA THR A 380 0.46 -11.60 10.25
C THR A 380 1.65 -12.47 9.85
N GLY A 381 2.88 -11.99 10.09
CA GLY A 381 4.09 -12.66 9.62
C GLY A 381 4.30 -12.56 8.10
N GLN A 382 3.72 -11.52 7.48
CA GLN A 382 3.71 -11.34 6.02
C GLN A 382 5.07 -11.51 5.34
N ALA A 383 6.15 -11.07 5.95
CA ALA A 383 7.47 -11.13 5.32
C ALA A 383 7.92 -12.58 5.05
N GLU A 384 7.79 -13.46 6.03
CA GLU A 384 8.14 -14.88 5.91
C GLU A 384 7.16 -15.60 4.99
N LEU A 385 5.87 -15.34 5.17
CA LEU A 385 4.80 -15.94 4.37
C LEU A 385 4.96 -15.58 2.90
N ALA A 386 5.20 -14.30 2.59
CA ALA A 386 5.39 -13.85 1.21
C ALA A 386 6.62 -14.48 0.55
N GLN A 387 7.73 -14.58 1.27
CA GLN A 387 8.94 -15.23 0.78
C GLN A 387 8.74 -16.73 0.54
N THR A 388 8.08 -17.41 1.48
CA THR A 388 7.80 -18.86 1.39
C THR A 388 6.86 -19.15 0.23
N ALA A 389 5.76 -18.39 0.09
CA ALA A 389 4.83 -18.52 -1.02
C ALA A 389 5.52 -18.27 -2.37
N ARG A 390 6.36 -17.21 -2.45
CA ARG A 390 7.14 -16.90 -3.65
C ARG A 390 8.02 -18.09 -4.07
N ALA A 391 8.83 -18.61 -3.15
CA ALA A 391 9.72 -19.74 -3.44
C ALA A 391 8.94 -21.00 -3.82
N ALA A 392 7.75 -21.19 -3.24
CA ALA A 392 6.87 -22.31 -3.59
C ALA A 392 6.20 -22.15 -4.96
N LEU A 393 5.99 -20.93 -5.43
CA LEU A 393 5.44 -20.61 -6.75
C LEU A 393 6.47 -20.64 -7.87
N ASP A 394 7.78 -20.60 -7.60
CA ASP A 394 8.81 -20.59 -8.63
C ASP A 394 8.66 -21.71 -9.69
N PRO A 395 8.29 -22.97 -9.33
CA PRO A 395 8.06 -24.02 -10.33
C PRO A 395 6.91 -23.74 -11.31
N LEU A 396 5.96 -22.88 -10.94
CA LEU A 396 4.82 -22.51 -11.79
C LEU A 396 5.27 -21.76 -13.07
N TRP A 397 6.40 -21.08 -12.99
CA TRP A 397 6.90 -20.23 -14.06
C TRP A 397 7.78 -21.01 -15.06
N LYS A 398 7.38 -22.27 -15.34
CA LYS A 398 7.96 -23.13 -16.37
C LYS A 398 6.86 -23.60 -17.33
N PRO A 399 7.17 -23.77 -18.64
CA PRO A 399 6.16 -24.10 -19.63
C PRO A 399 5.39 -25.41 -19.38
N ASP A 400 6.03 -26.36 -18.72
CA ASP A 400 5.55 -27.73 -18.45
C ASP A 400 5.05 -27.91 -17.01
N ALA A 401 4.82 -26.82 -16.27
CA ALA A 401 4.38 -26.88 -14.88
C ALA A 401 2.99 -27.52 -14.74
N ASP A 402 2.88 -28.48 -13.82
CA ASP A 402 1.58 -28.92 -13.31
C ASP A 402 1.08 -27.86 -12.28
N VAL A 403 0.18 -27.02 -12.74
CA VAL A 403 -0.35 -25.89 -11.95
C VAL A 403 -0.92 -26.37 -10.61
N LYS A 404 -1.75 -27.44 -10.65
CA LYS A 404 -2.39 -27.98 -9.43
C LYS A 404 -1.35 -28.50 -8.43
N ALA A 405 -0.39 -29.29 -8.90
CA ALA A 405 0.66 -29.84 -8.05
C ALA A 405 1.54 -28.75 -7.42
N VAL A 406 1.86 -27.69 -8.18
CA VAL A 406 2.60 -26.53 -7.63
C VAL A 406 1.79 -25.83 -6.54
N LEU A 407 0.50 -25.59 -6.76
CA LEU A 407 -0.36 -24.90 -5.80
C LEU A 407 -0.62 -25.73 -4.54
N ASP A 408 -0.70 -27.07 -4.65
CA ASP A 408 -0.69 -27.99 -3.50
C ASP A 408 0.60 -27.83 -2.68
N GLY A 409 1.74 -27.74 -3.38
CA GLY A 409 3.04 -27.49 -2.77
C GLY A 409 3.14 -26.14 -2.07
N VAL A 410 2.48 -25.09 -2.61
CA VAL A 410 2.38 -23.78 -1.92
C VAL A 410 1.65 -23.97 -0.61
N CYS A 411 0.46 -24.57 -0.62
CA CYS A 411 -0.32 -24.78 0.59
C CYS A 411 0.42 -25.64 1.62
N ALA A 412 1.10 -26.70 1.20
CA ALA A 412 1.89 -27.52 2.12
C ALA A 412 2.97 -26.71 2.89
N LYS A 413 3.54 -25.68 2.22
CA LYS A 413 4.61 -24.84 2.81
C LYS A 413 4.10 -23.67 3.63
N ILE A 414 3.00 -23.02 3.22
CA ILE A 414 2.51 -21.84 3.93
C ILE A 414 1.50 -22.17 5.04
N GLN A 415 0.81 -23.30 4.99
CA GLN A 415 -0.17 -23.68 6.00
C GLN A 415 0.36 -23.59 7.45
N PRO A 416 1.59 -24.07 7.76
CA PRO A 416 2.14 -23.91 9.12
C PRO A 416 2.35 -22.46 9.56
N LEU A 417 2.46 -21.52 8.62
CA LEU A 417 2.67 -20.09 8.89
C LEU A 417 1.36 -19.33 9.09
N LEU A 418 0.22 -19.92 8.72
CA LEU A 418 -1.10 -19.27 8.82
C LEU A 418 -1.75 -19.49 10.21
N GLY A 419 -1.26 -20.39 11.02
CA GLY A 419 -1.82 -20.73 12.33
C GLY A 419 -1.13 -20.07 13.54
N GLY A 420 -0.32 -19.02 13.30
CA GLY A 420 0.46 -18.32 14.32
C GLY A 420 -0.26 -17.11 14.93
#